data_f2d511ccd4463531371f306da08ce103
#
_entry.id   f2d511ccd4463531371f306da08ce103
#
_cell.length_a   1.000
_cell.length_b   1.000
_cell.length_c   1.000
_cell.angle_alpha   90.00
_cell.angle_beta   90.00
_cell.angle_gamma   90.00
#
_symmetry.space_group_name_H-M   'P 1'
#
loop_
_entity.id
_entity.type
_entity.pdbx_description
1 polymer ?
#
loop_
_entity_poly.entity_id
_entity_poly.type
_entity_poly.pdbx_seq_one_letter_code
_entity_poly.pdbx_strand_id
1 'polypeptide(L)'
;MFKKIVLTLVSSVLILSAGELKIAAGAGYKKPLMEIIKEYEKNGEKIEAIFGHLKQVSTQATQTDIALIVGDKNFLEKKSGLIFKSFTTLGQGELVIVYAKNKSLTSIDDLTKEDIKKITIPDPAKAIYGIAGTEFLKNANLEEKVKDKLLVVATVPQAMTYILTNEVDVAFVNISEAIANKESIGGFIKVDKKYYTPIDIVAGKLENCNTNECEKFSNFLKSKTAQDIFEKYGL
;
A
#
# COMPACT_ATOMS: atom_id res chain seq x y z
N MET A 1 -73.67 -8.63 -19.96
CA MET A 1 -72.65 -9.11 -19.03
C MET A 1 -71.28 -8.66 -19.53
N PHE A 2 -70.76 -7.50 -19.09
CA PHE A 2 -69.47 -6.99 -19.51
C PHE A 2 -68.41 -7.44 -18.48
N LYS A 3 -67.46 -8.32 -18.88
CA LYS A 3 -66.30 -8.67 -18.06
C LYS A 3 -65.25 -7.53 -18.11
N LYS A 4 -65.04 -6.86 -16.98
CA LYS A 4 -63.94 -5.92 -16.79
C LYS A 4 -62.63 -6.70 -16.70
N ILE A 5 -61.75 -6.54 -17.65
CA ILE A 5 -60.34 -7.04 -17.58
C ILE A 5 -59.56 -5.98 -16.82
N VAL A 6 -59.09 -6.34 -15.62
CA VAL A 6 -58.15 -5.51 -14.85
C VAL A 6 -56.75 -5.88 -15.30
N LEU A 7 -56.12 -4.94 -16.03
CA LEU A 7 -54.72 -5.07 -16.46
C LEU A 7 -53.82 -4.63 -15.30
N THR A 8 -53.24 -5.57 -14.58
CA THR A 8 -52.27 -5.28 -13.53
C THR A 8 -50.91 -5.01 -14.16
N LEU A 9 -50.50 -3.74 -14.14
CA LEU A 9 -49.16 -3.31 -14.57
C LEU A 9 -48.16 -3.78 -13.50
N VAL A 10 -47.41 -4.85 -13.77
CA VAL A 10 -46.26 -5.25 -12.97
C VAL A 10 -45.09 -4.36 -13.36
N SER A 11 -44.84 -3.34 -12.55
CA SER A 11 -43.65 -2.49 -12.68
C SER A 11 -42.45 -3.31 -12.22
N SER A 12 -41.69 -3.91 -13.11
CA SER A 12 -40.42 -4.52 -12.85
C SER A 12 -39.39 -3.41 -12.54
N VAL A 13 -39.09 -3.23 -11.25
CA VAL A 13 -37.93 -2.45 -10.82
C VAL A 13 -36.68 -3.22 -11.26
N LEU A 14 -36.05 -2.76 -12.33
CA LEU A 14 -34.69 -3.17 -12.67
C LEU A 14 -33.78 -2.62 -11.56
N ILE A 15 -33.42 -3.48 -10.61
CA ILE A 15 -32.30 -3.22 -9.72
C ILE A 15 -31.06 -3.33 -10.62
N LEU A 16 -30.55 -2.20 -11.12
CA LEU A 16 -29.18 -2.15 -11.63
C LEU A 16 -28.28 -2.52 -10.45
N SER A 17 -27.77 -3.74 -10.45
CA SER A 17 -26.65 -4.09 -9.60
C SER A 17 -25.48 -3.21 -10.06
N ALA A 18 -25.19 -2.16 -9.31
CA ALA A 18 -23.94 -1.40 -9.48
C ALA A 18 -22.80 -2.41 -9.37
N GLY A 19 -21.94 -2.47 -10.37
CA GLY A 19 -20.78 -3.34 -10.36
C GLY A 19 -19.90 -3.00 -9.17
N GLU A 20 -19.31 -4.02 -8.54
CA GLU A 20 -18.39 -3.84 -7.42
C GLU A 20 -17.20 -2.96 -7.84
N LEU A 21 -16.91 -1.90 -7.09
CA LEU A 21 -15.78 -1.01 -7.38
C LEU A 21 -14.46 -1.76 -7.20
N LYS A 22 -13.65 -1.85 -8.24
CA LYS A 22 -12.34 -2.49 -8.19
C LYS A 22 -11.23 -1.46 -8.02
N ILE A 23 -10.40 -1.69 -7.01
CA ILE A 23 -9.21 -0.87 -6.74
C ILE A 23 -7.97 -1.75 -6.64
N ALA A 24 -6.80 -1.16 -6.87
CA ALA A 24 -5.54 -1.84 -6.66
C ALA A 24 -4.60 -0.99 -5.80
N ALA A 25 -3.66 -1.61 -5.11
CA ALA A 25 -2.69 -0.89 -4.29
C ALA A 25 -1.36 -1.63 -4.14
N GLY A 26 -0.32 -0.86 -3.85
CA GLY A 26 0.94 -1.41 -3.37
C GLY A 26 0.73 -2.23 -2.09
N ALA A 27 1.33 -3.43 -2.03
CA ALA A 27 1.13 -4.39 -0.93
C ALA A 27 1.42 -3.81 0.46
N GLY A 28 2.36 -2.87 0.57
CA GLY A 28 2.68 -2.18 1.84
C GLY A 28 1.56 -1.30 2.40
N TYR A 29 0.54 -0.97 1.60
CA TYR A 29 -0.61 -0.15 2.03
C TYR A 29 -1.85 -0.99 2.36
N LYS A 30 -1.74 -2.33 2.33
CA LYS A 30 -2.88 -3.24 2.53
C LYS A 30 -3.59 -2.96 3.85
N LYS A 31 -2.87 -2.83 4.96
CA LYS A 31 -3.48 -2.70 6.29
C LYS A 31 -4.30 -1.41 6.44
N PRO A 32 -3.77 -0.21 6.19
CA PRO A 32 -4.58 1.01 6.26
C PRO A 32 -5.74 1.01 5.26
N LEU A 33 -5.54 0.55 4.03
CA LEU A 33 -6.61 0.52 3.03
C LEU A 33 -7.72 -0.46 3.36
N MET A 34 -7.41 -1.64 3.91
CA MET A 34 -8.44 -2.59 4.36
C MET A 34 -9.27 -2.04 5.53
N GLU A 35 -8.67 -1.26 6.44
CA GLU A 35 -9.42 -0.58 7.49
C GLU A 35 -10.33 0.52 6.91
N ILE A 36 -9.84 1.31 5.96
CA ILE A 36 -10.62 2.34 5.26
C ILE A 36 -11.78 1.71 4.47
N ILE A 37 -11.52 0.64 3.73
CA ILE A 37 -12.55 -0.10 2.98
C ILE A 37 -13.63 -0.61 3.93
N LYS A 38 -13.25 -1.22 5.04
CA LYS A 38 -14.18 -1.70 6.06
C LYS A 38 -15.08 -0.59 6.62
N GLU A 39 -14.52 0.60 6.85
CA GLU A 39 -15.32 1.76 7.29
C GLU A 39 -16.28 2.22 6.19
N TYR A 40 -15.80 2.30 4.94
CA TYR A 40 -16.62 2.71 3.79
C TYR A 40 -17.78 1.74 3.54
N GLU A 41 -17.52 0.44 3.61
CA GLU A 41 -18.53 -0.62 3.38
C GLU A 41 -19.68 -0.65 4.40
N LYS A 42 -19.54 0.04 5.54
CA LYS A 42 -20.66 0.22 6.49
C LYS A 42 -21.86 0.94 5.88
N ASN A 43 -21.66 1.67 4.78
CA ASN A 43 -22.71 2.34 4.02
C ASN A 43 -23.43 1.41 3.01
N GLY A 44 -23.14 0.10 3.02
CA GLY A 44 -23.75 -0.88 2.10
C GLY A 44 -23.07 -1.01 0.74
N GLU A 45 -22.02 -0.23 0.49
CA GLU A 45 -21.18 -0.32 -0.73
C GLU A 45 -20.21 -1.51 -0.62
N LYS A 46 -19.67 -1.96 -1.76
CA LYS A 46 -18.68 -3.04 -1.81
C LYS A 46 -17.47 -2.65 -2.65
N ILE A 47 -16.28 -3.07 -2.20
CA ILE A 47 -15.01 -2.82 -2.89
C ILE A 47 -14.22 -4.12 -3.03
N GLU A 48 -13.85 -4.45 -4.27
CA GLU A 48 -12.85 -5.46 -4.56
C GLU A 48 -11.45 -4.81 -4.56
N ALA A 49 -10.57 -5.22 -3.65
CA ALA A 49 -9.24 -4.64 -3.51
C ALA A 49 -8.13 -5.66 -3.84
N ILE A 50 -7.24 -5.33 -4.78
CA ILE A 50 -6.11 -6.13 -5.21
C ILE A 50 -4.82 -5.52 -4.68
N PHE A 51 -3.97 -6.33 -4.03
CA PHE A 51 -2.71 -5.89 -3.44
C PHE A 51 -1.52 -6.63 -4.05
N GLY A 52 -0.51 -5.88 -4.48
CA GLY A 52 0.71 -6.44 -5.05
C GLY A 52 1.82 -5.39 -5.14
N HIS A 53 2.97 -5.72 -5.73
CA HIS A 53 3.92 -4.65 -6.06
C HIS A 53 3.35 -3.78 -7.19
N LEU A 54 3.68 -2.48 -7.17
CA LEU A 54 3.05 -1.49 -8.06
C LEU A 54 3.14 -1.84 -9.54
N LYS A 55 4.26 -2.38 -10.01
CA LYS A 55 4.41 -2.81 -11.41
C LYS A 55 3.40 -3.90 -11.78
N GLN A 56 3.15 -4.87 -10.89
CA GLN A 56 2.20 -5.95 -11.12
C GLN A 56 0.77 -5.41 -11.21
N VAL A 57 0.34 -4.65 -10.19
CA VAL A 57 -1.05 -4.13 -10.17
C VAL A 57 -1.30 -3.11 -11.28
N SER A 58 -0.29 -2.34 -11.70
CA SER A 58 -0.38 -1.48 -12.88
C SER A 58 -0.56 -2.28 -14.17
N THR A 59 0.17 -3.40 -14.34
CA THR A 59 -0.03 -4.29 -15.48
C THR A 59 -1.43 -4.92 -15.47
N GLN A 60 -1.93 -5.34 -14.32
CA GLN A 60 -3.30 -5.86 -14.21
C GLN A 60 -4.34 -4.80 -14.60
N ALA A 61 -4.14 -3.55 -14.21
CA ALA A 61 -5.06 -2.45 -14.54
C ALA A 61 -5.16 -2.14 -16.04
N THR A 62 -4.17 -2.52 -16.85
CA THR A 62 -4.28 -2.42 -18.32
C THR A 62 -5.22 -3.45 -18.95
N GLN A 63 -5.57 -4.50 -18.21
CA GLN A 63 -6.32 -5.66 -18.69
C GLN A 63 -7.65 -5.87 -17.96
N THR A 64 -7.95 -5.04 -16.96
CA THR A 64 -9.12 -5.19 -16.09
C THR A 64 -9.83 -3.84 -15.89
N ASP A 65 -10.95 -3.89 -15.19
CA ASP A 65 -11.80 -2.74 -14.85
C ASP A 65 -11.38 -2.02 -13.55
N ILE A 66 -10.13 -2.15 -13.12
CA ILE A 66 -9.60 -1.39 -11.98
C ILE A 66 -9.81 0.11 -12.22
N ALA A 67 -10.46 0.78 -11.27
CA ALA A 67 -10.82 2.19 -11.37
C ALA A 67 -9.86 3.11 -10.63
N LEU A 68 -9.23 2.62 -9.53
CA LEU A 68 -8.28 3.37 -8.71
C LEU A 68 -7.04 2.57 -8.42
N ILE A 69 -5.87 3.23 -8.41
CA ILE A 69 -4.62 2.63 -7.91
C ILE A 69 -4.03 3.50 -6.81
N VAL A 70 -3.72 2.89 -5.67
CA VAL A 70 -3.01 3.54 -4.55
C VAL A 70 -1.54 3.15 -4.55
N GLY A 71 -0.67 4.16 -4.57
CA GLY A 71 0.77 3.93 -4.60
C GLY A 71 1.60 5.21 -4.61
N ASP A 72 2.89 5.06 -4.83
CA ASP A 72 3.81 6.18 -5.00
C ASP A 72 3.51 6.95 -6.28
N LYS A 73 3.35 8.27 -6.15
CA LYS A 73 2.97 9.17 -7.23
C LYS A 73 3.99 9.14 -8.38
N ASN A 74 5.28 9.22 -8.06
CA ASN A 74 6.33 9.25 -9.07
C ASN A 74 6.36 7.94 -9.91
N PHE A 75 6.15 6.79 -9.25
CA PHE A 75 6.02 5.53 -9.96
C PHE A 75 4.77 5.53 -10.86
N LEU A 76 3.61 5.92 -10.33
CA LEU A 76 2.34 5.92 -11.07
C LEU A 76 2.42 6.84 -12.29
N GLU A 77 2.93 8.05 -12.15
CA GLU A 77 3.04 9.01 -13.25
C GLU A 77 4.06 8.61 -14.32
N LYS A 78 5.22 8.04 -13.91
CA LYS A 78 6.37 7.90 -14.83
C LYS A 78 6.69 6.48 -15.24
N LYS A 79 6.25 5.47 -14.46
CA LYS A 79 6.69 4.08 -14.64
C LYS A 79 5.56 3.05 -14.76
N SER A 80 4.32 3.44 -14.47
CA SER A 80 3.16 2.52 -14.51
C SER A 80 2.71 2.20 -15.94
N GLY A 81 2.93 3.11 -16.90
CA GLY A 81 2.38 3.02 -18.25
C GLY A 81 0.88 3.31 -18.33
N LEU A 82 0.26 3.80 -17.25
CA LEU A 82 -1.17 4.10 -17.17
C LEU A 82 -1.43 5.60 -17.33
N ILE A 83 -2.63 5.93 -17.81
CA ILE A 83 -3.13 7.31 -17.90
C ILE A 83 -4.08 7.56 -16.75
N PHE A 84 -3.81 8.61 -15.99
CA PHE A 84 -4.60 9.01 -14.82
C PHE A 84 -5.37 10.29 -15.10
N LYS A 85 -6.67 10.30 -14.74
CA LYS A 85 -7.51 11.51 -14.77
C LYS A 85 -7.12 12.51 -13.69
N SER A 86 -6.80 12.01 -12.51
CA SER A 86 -6.41 12.84 -11.36
C SER A 86 -5.75 12.01 -10.28
N PHE A 87 -5.10 12.70 -9.33
CA PHE A 87 -4.54 12.12 -8.12
C PHE A 87 -5.15 12.76 -6.86
N THR A 88 -5.43 11.95 -5.86
CA THR A 88 -5.74 12.39 -4.51
C THR A 88 -4.56 12.05 -3.61
N THR A 89 -3.96 13.03 -2.95
CA THR A 89 -2.89 12.82 -1.96
C THR A 89 -3.47 12.15 -0.72
N LEU A 90 -2.80 11.10 -0.24
CA LEU A 90 -3.20 10.34 0.94
C LEU A 90 -2.21 10.51 2.10
N GLY A 91 -0.94 10.84 1.82
CA GLY A 91 0.10 11.06 2.80
C GLY A 91 1.50 10.87 2.24
N GLN A 92 2.49 10.74 3.12
CA GLN A 92 3.88 10.48 2.76
C GLN A 92 4.36 9.18 3.36
N GLY A 93 4.92 8.31 2.52
CA GLY A 93 5.54 7.08 2.96
C GLY A 93 6.89 7.33 3.64
N GLU A 94 7.16 6.62 4.72
CA GLU A 94 8.44 6.65 5.41
C GLU A 94 9.10 5.27 5.39
N LEU A 95 10.39 5.25 5.00
CA LEU A 95 11.23 4.06 5.14
C LEU A 95 11.63 3.90 6.62
N VAL A 96 11.47 2.71 7.15
CA VAL A 96 11.94 2.37 8.50
C VAL A 96 12.74 1.06 8.49
N ILE A 97 13.62 0.94 9.47
CA ILE A 97 14.43 -0.25 9.74
C ILE A 97 13.82 -0.93 10.96
N VAL A 98 13.14 -2.05 10.74
CA VAL A 98 12.56 -2.88 11.80
C VAL A 98 13.57 -3.92 12.24
N TYR A 99 13.60 -4.24 13.52
CA TYR A 99 14.44 -5.31 14.07
C TYR A 99 13.64 -6.33 14.88
N ALA A 100 14.12 -7.56 14.88
CA ALA A 100 13.49 -8.69 15.58
C ALA A 100 13.49 -8.48 17.11
N LYS A 101 12.59 -9.16 17.84
CA LYS A 101 12.42 -8.99 19.31
C LYS A 101 13.69 -9.25 20.13
N ASN A 102 14.56 -10.12 19.64
CA ASN A 102 15.83 -10.46 20.28
C ASN A 102 16.99 -9.54 19.88
N LYS A 103 16.72 -8.47 19.16
CA LYS A 103 17.70 -7.47 18.71
C LYS A 103 17.37 -6.09 19.25
N SER A 104 18.37 -5.20 19.20
CA SER A 104 18.22 -3.79 19.57
C SER A 104 19.10 -2.94 18.66
N LEU A 105 18.49 -1.98 17.98
CA LEU A 105 19.18 -0.98 17.19
C LEU A 105 18.91 0.41 17.77
N THR A 106 19.95 1.22 17.84
CA THR A 106 19.89 2.61 18.32
C THR A 106 20.23 3.62 17.23
N SER A 107 20.95 3.15 16.20
CA SER A 107 21.34 3.97 15.04
C SER A 107 21.41 3.13 13.76
N ILE A 108 21.51 3.79 12.62
CA ILE A 108 21.69 3.14 11.31
C ILE A 108 23.03 2.41 11.21
N ASP A 109 24.06 2.82 11.95
CA ASP A 109 25.37 2.18 11.95
C ASP A 109 25.33 0.79 12.59
N ASP A 110 24.33 0.52 13.41
CA ASP A 110 24.12 -0.79 14.04
C ASP A 110 23.86 -1.91 13.03
N LEU A 111 23.48 -1.58 11.79
CA LEU A 111 23.37 -2.54 10.69
C LEU A 111 24.69 -3.26 10.39
N THR A 112 25.82 -2.63 10.73
CA THR A 112 27.16 -3.21 10.51
C THR A 112 27.63 -4.15 11.61
N LYS A 113 26.98 -4.17 12.77
CA LYS A 113 27.35 -5.00 13.91
C LYS A 113 27.39 -6.50 13.57
N GLU A 114 28.27 -7.25 14.23
CA GLU A 114 28.46 -8.68 13.97
C GLU A 114 27.24 -9.53 14.34
N ASP A 115 26.46 -9.10 15.33
CA ASP A 115 25.22 -9.79 15.73
C ASP A 115 24.04 -9.55 14.77
N ILE A 116 24.15 -8.59 13.85
CA ILE A 116 23.21 -8.41 12.73
C ILE A 116 23.76 -9.20 11.53
N LYS A 117 23.16 -10.36 11.27
CA LYS A 117 23.62 -11.31 10.24
C LYS A 117 22.78 -11.30 8.98
N LYS A 118 21.47 -11.07 9.12
CA LYS A 118 20.52 -11.12 8.00
C LYS A 118 19.61 -9.89 7.97
N ILE A 119 19.60 -9.22 6.85
CA ILE A 119 18.80 -7.99 6.60
C ILE A 119 17.93 -8.23 5.37
N THR A 120 16.61 -8.17 5.50
CA THR A 120 15.73 -8.20 4.33
C THR A 120 15.52 -6.82 3.75
N ILE A 121 15.51 -6.76 2.43
CA ILE A 121 15.13 -5.60 1.63
C ILE A 121 14.13 -6.03 0.56
N PRO A 122 13.00 -5.32 0.35
CA PRO A 122 12.12 -5.57 -0.79
C PRO A 122 12.87 -5.38 -2.11
N ASP A 123 12.48 -6.11 -3.15
CA ASP A 123 13.13 -6.07 -4.47
C ASP A 123 13.13 -4.65 -5.07
N PRO A 124 14.28 -3.99 -5.20
CA PRO A 124 14.37 -2.62 -5.72
C PRO A 124 13.94 -2.48 -7.18
N ALA A 125 13.88 -3.59 -7.94
CA ALA A 125 13.35 -3.56 -9.31
C ALA A 125 11.82 -3.48 -9.36
N LYS A 126 11.11 -3.73 -8.24
CA LYS A 126 9.65 -3.90 -8.21
C LYS A 126 8.95 -3.15 -7.08
N ALA A 127 9.63 -2.88 -5.98
CA ALA A 127 9.05 -2.34 -4.76
C ALA A 127 9.63 -0.96 -4.41
N ILE A 128 8.76 0.01 -4.14
CA ILE A 128 9.17 1.40 -3.82
C ILE A 128 10.08 1.44 -2.59
N TYR A 129 9.77 0.68 -1.55
CA TYR A 129 10.61 0.62 -0.33
C TYR A 129 11.90 -0.19 -0.53
N GLY A 130 11.99 -1.00 -1.58
CA GLY A 130 13.24 -1.57 -2.04
C GLY A 130 14.14 -0.53 -2.69
N ILE A 131 13.57 0.33 -3.55
CA ILE A 131 14.28 1.49 -4.14
C ILE A 131 14.78 2.40 -3.01
N ALA A 132 13.90 2.83 -2.11
CA ALA A 132 14.25 3.71 -1.00
C ALA A 132 15.33 3.10 -0.08
N GLY A 133 15.24 1.79 0.21
CA GLY A 133 16.24 1.07 1.01
C GLY A 133 17.61 1.02 0.32
N THR A 134 17.65 0.81 -0.99
CA THR A 134 18.90 0.83 -1.77
C THR A 134 19.50 2.25 -1.81
N GLU A 135 18.68 3.26 -2.05
CA GLU A 135 19.10 4.67 -2.02
C GLU A 135 19.67 5.03 -0.64
N PHE A 136 18.97 4.63 0.44
CA PHE A 136 19.44 4.83 1.81
C PHE A 136 20.80 4.18 2.05
N LEU A 137 20.96 2.89 1.74
CA LEU A 137 22.24 2.19 1.97
C LEU A 137 23.38 2.87 1.23
N LYS A 138 23.16 3.27 -0.02
CA LYS A 138 24.14 3.99 -0.83
C LYS A 138 24.49 5.36 -0.25
N ASN A 139 23.48 6.19 0.04
CA ASN A 139 23.66 7.57 0.49
C ASN A 139 24.20 7.65 1.94
N ALA A 140 23.97 6.62 2.75
CA ALA A 140 24.56 6.47 4.09
C ALA A 140 25.95 5.79 4.08
N ASN A 141 26.50 5.40 2.92
CA ASN A 141 27.76 4.65 2.77
C ASN A 141 27.76 3.33 3.55
N LEU A 142 26.62 2.62 3.56
CA LEU A 142 26.43 1.34 4.23
C LEU A 142 26.37 0.15 3.25
N GLU A 143 26.11 0.39 1.96
CA GLU A 143 25.87 -0.64 0.95
C GLU A 143 26.93 -1.74 0.96
N GLU A 144 28.22 -1.38 0.80
CA GLU A 144 29.33 -2.34 0.81
C GLU A 144 29.53 -3.04 2.14
N LYS A 145 29.17 -2.36 3.26
CA LYS A 145 29.35 -2.90 4.62
C LYS A 145 28.33 -3.98 5.00
N VAL A 146 27.15 -3.95 4.34
CA VAL A 146 26.06 -4.86 4.66
C VAL A 146 25.66 -5.79 3.49
N LYS A 147 26.32 -5.69 2.33
CA LYS A 147 25.96 -6.44 1.12
C LYS A 147 25.82 -7.94 1.32
N ASP A 148 26.72 -8.53 2.11
CA ASP A 148 26.73 -9.98 2.36
C ASP A 148 25.65 -10.42 3.34
N LYS A 149 24.97 -9.47 4.01
CA LYS A 149 23.84 -9.69 4.92
C LYS A 149 22.49 -9.54 4.23
N LEU A 150 22.43 -8.97 3.02
CA LEU A 150 21.18 -8.62 2.36
C LEU A 150 20.48 -9.84 1.76
N LEU A 151 19.20 -9.96 2.08
CA LEU A 151 18.27 -10.91 1.47
C LEU A 151 17.16 -10.13 0.77
N VAL A 152 17.11 -10.22 -0.56
CA VAL A 152 16.08 -9.57 -1.37
C VAL A 152 14.79 -10.40 -1.35
N VAL A 153 13.67 -9.77 -1.04
CA VAL A 153 12.34 -10.39 -0.97
C VAL A 153 11.34 -9.64 -1.87
N ALA A 154 10.27 -10.29 -2.29
CA ALA A 154 9.38 -9.70 -3.30
C ALA A 154 8.62 -8.46 -2.81
N THR A 155 8.20 -8.42 -1.53
CA THR A 155 7.30 -7.39 -1.01
C THR A 155 7.66 -6.95 0.41
N VAL A 156 7.17 -5.76 0.82
CA VAL A 156 7.28 -5.27 2.20
C VAL A 156 6.62 -6.22 3.22
N PRO A 157 5.39 -6.73 3.02
CA PRO A 157 4.81 -7.72 3.93
C PRO A 157 5.65 -9.00 4.07
N GLN A 158 6.31 -9.46 3.01
CA GLN A 158 7.21 -10.62 3.09
C GLN A 158 8.44 -10.31 3.95
N ALA A 159 9.04 -9.12 3.80
CA ALA A 159 10.14 -8.69 4.65
C ALA A 159 9.72 -8.66 6.14
N MET A 160 8.51 -8.16 6.43
CA MET A 160 7.96 -8.18 7.79
C MET A 160 7.71 -9.60 8.29
N THR A 161 7.20 -10.51 7.45
CA THR A 161 6.99 -11.91 7.84
C THR A 161 8.28 -12.54 8.35
N TYR A 162 9.41 -12.33 7.69
CA TYR A 162 10.71 -12.89 8.10
C TYR A 162 11.22 -12.31 9.44
N ILE A 163 10.85 -11.07 9.78
CA ILE A 163 11.07 -10.52 11.13
C ILE A 163 10.21 -11.25 12.16
N LEU A 164 8.92 -11.42 11.88
CA LEU A 164 7.95 -12.04 12.79
C LEU A 164 8.26 -13.53 13.07
N THR A 165 8.86 -14.21 12.09
CA THR A 165 9.29 -15.63 12.21
C THR A 165 10.72 -15.78 12.76
N ASN A 166 11.41 -14.65 13.06
CA ASN A 166 12.82 -14.60 13.50
C ASN A 166 13.80 -15.25 12.50
N GLU A 167 13.47 -15.26 11.21
CA GLU A 167 14.36 -15.76 10.15
C GLU A 167 15.45 -14.76 9.78
N VAL A 168 15.22 -13.47 10.08
CA VAL A 168 16.15 -12.37 9.87
C VAL A 168 16.22 -11.46 11.09
N ASP A 169 17.33 -10.72 11.22
CA ASP A 169 17.56 -9.79 12.31
C ASP A 169 16.92 -8.43 12.09
N VAL A 170 16.92 -7.99 10.83
CA VAL A 170 16.48 -6.64 10.40
C VAL A 170 15.73 -6.71 9.09
N ALA A 171 14.78 -5.80 8.91
CA ALA A 171 14.04 -5.62 7.65
C ALA A 171 13.83 -4.15 7.31
N PHE A 172 13.95 -3.81 6.03
CA PHE A 172 13.51 -2.53 5.50
C PHE A 172 12.05 -2.62 5.09
N VAL A 173 11.22 -1.78 5.71
CA VAL A 173 9.78 -1.77 5.49
C VAL A 173 9.25 -0.33 5.49
N ASN A 174 7.98 -0.14 5.19
CA ASN A 174 7.31 1.13 5.38
C ASN A 174 6.81 1.29 6.82
N ILE A 175 6.61 2.53 7.23
CA ILE A 175 6.16 2.89 8.59
C ILE A 175 4.85 2.20 8.96
N SER A 176 3.89 2.06 8.03
CA SER A 176 2.60 1.44 8.30
C SER A 176 2.70 -0.05 8.64
N GLU A 177 3.63 -0.79 8.04
CA GLU A 177 3.91 -2.18 8.45
C GLU A 177 4.55 -2.25 9.84
N ALA A 178 5.48 -1.35 10.16
CA ALA A 178 6.10 -1.31 11.48
C ALA A 178 5.08 -0.99 12.58
N ILE A 179 4.26 0.04 12.38
CA ILE A 179 3.20 0.42 13.34
C ILE A 179 2.20 -0.71 13.54
N ALA A 180 1.75 -1.34 12.45
CA ALA A 180 0.76 -2.41 12.53
C ALA A 180 1.26 -3.68 13.23
N ASN A 181 2.57 -3.86 13.37
CA ASN A 181 3.18 -5.01 14.03
C ASN A 181 4.00 -4.63 15.29
N LYS A 182 3.84 -3.41 15.81
CA LYS A 182 4.69 -2.86 16.88
C LYS A 182 4.83 -3.77 18.11
N GLU A 183 3.79 -4.49 18.49
CA GLU A 183 3.79 -5.40 19.65
C GLU A 183 4.54 -6.72 19.37
N SER A 184 4.81 -7.01 18.07
CA SER A 184 5.38 -8.28 17.62
C SER A 184 6.83 -8.17 17.17
N ILE A 185 7.41 -6.97 17.14
CA ILE A 185 8.79 -6.66 16.75
C ILE A 185 9.59 -6.15 17.94
N GLY A 186 10.92 -6.08 17.82
CA GLY A 186 11.78 -5.46 18.84
C GLY A 186 11.66 -3.94 18.86
N GLY A 187 11.37 -3.37 17.70
CA GLY A 187 11.19 -1.95 17.46
C GLY A 187 11.58 -1.55 16.05
N PHE A 188 11.65 -0.26 15.79
CA PHE A 188 12.10 0.26 14.51
C PHE A 188 12.79 1.62 14.63
N ILE A 189 13.65 1.93 13.68
CA ILE A 189 14.30 3.23 13.49
C ILE A 189 13.75 3.86 12.21
N LYS A 190 13.33 5.14 12.28
CA LYS A 190 13.01 5.93 11.08
C LYS A 190 14.29 6.30 10.35
N VAL A 191 14.30 6.09 9.04
CA VAL A 191 15.39 6.55 8.18
C VAL A 191 15.17 8.02 7.84
N ASP A 192 16.20 8.84 8.00
CA ASP A 192 16.16 10.26 7.63
C ASP A 192 15.84 10.41 6.13
N LYS A 193 14.83 11.22 5.80
CA LYS A 193 14.34 11.45 4.42
C LYS A 193 15.40 11.99 3.47
N LYS A 194 16.51 12.55 3.99
CA LYS A 194 17.65 12.99 3.15
C LYS A 194 18.37 11.84 2.41
N TYR A 195 18.18 10.61 2.87
CA TYR A 195 18.86 9.43 2.31
C TYR A 195 18.12 8.75 1.17
N TYR A 196 16.86 9.09 0.92
CA TYR A 196 16.07 8.48 -0.16
C TYR A 196 15.09 9.47 -0.80
N THR A 197 14.66 9.17 -2.01
CA THR A 197 13.68 9.97 -2.73
C THR A 197 12.34 9.99 -1.97
N PRO A 198 11.72 11.17 -1.74
CA PRO A 198 10.42 11.27 -1.08
C PRO A 198 9.37 10.38 -1.73
N ILE A 199 8.55 9.73 -0.90
CA ILE A 199 7.50 8.80 -1.33
C ILE A 199 6.16 9.46 -1.06
N ASP A 200 5.54 10.04 -2.10
CA ASP A 200 4.19 10.63 -2.01
C ASP A 200 3.14 9.56 -2.32
N ILE A 201 2.29 9.26 -1.34
CA ILE A 201 1.24 8.26 -1.49
C ILE A 201 -0.01 8.93 -2.04
N VAL A 202 -0.49 8.42 -3.15
CA VAL A 202 -1.68 8.95 -3.83
C VAL A 202 -2.64 7.84 -4.23
N ALA A 203 -3.92 8.19 -4.39
CA ALA A 203 -4.89 7.42 -5.13
C ALA A 203 -5.05 8.04 -6.53
N GLY A 204 -4.64 7.31 -7.55
CA GLY A 204 -4.76 7.71 -8.96
C GLY A 204 -6.06 7.17 -9.57
N LYS A 205 -6.89 8.04 -10.12
CA LYS A 205 -8.10 7.69 -10.87
C LYS A 205 -7.75 7.31 -12.30
N LEU A 206 -8.15 6.11 -12.73
CA LEU A 206 -8.05 5.64 -14.11
C LEU A 206 -9.28 6.00 -14.93
N GLU A 207 -9.26 5.72 -16.24
CA GLU A 207 -10.41 5.93 -17.14
C GLU A 207 -11.66 5.20 -16.66
N ASN A 208 -11.52 4.00 -16.09
CA ASN A 208 -12.59 3.19 -15.51
C ASN A 208 -13.26 3.81 -14.28
N CYS A 209 -12.65 4.85 -13.68
CA CYS A 209 -13.30 5.66 -12.64
C CYS A 209 -14.31 6.65 -13.29
N ASN A 210 -15.42 6.13 -13.76
CA ASN A 210 -16.50 6.88 -14.44
C ASN A 210 -17.88 6.59 -13.83
N THR A 211 -17.93 5.88 -12.71
CA THR A 211 -19.15 5.54 -11.98
C THR A 211 -19.31 6.38 -10.72
N ASN A 212 -20.55 6.47 -10.23
CA ASN A 212 -20.85 7.16 -8.97
C ASN A 212 -20.17 6.52 -7.77
N GLU A 213 -20.00 5.19 -7.79
CA GLU A 213 -19.31 4.40 -6.75
C GLU A 213 -17.82 4.80 -6.64
N CYS A 214 -17.15 4.97 -7.78
CA CYS A 214 -15.76 5.42 -7.80
C CYS A 214 -15.63 6.86 -7.27
N GLU A 215 -16.53 7.75 -7.64
CA GLU A 215 -16.52 9.13 -7.13
C GLU A 215 -16.79 9.18 -5.62
N LYS A 216 -17.77 8.40 -5.13
CA LYS A 216 -18.08 8.30 -3.70
C LYS A 216 -16.85 7.82 -2.91
N PHE A 217 -16.20 6.73 -3.34
CA PHE A 217 -15.02 6.22 -2.65
C PHE A 217 -13.84 7.18 -2.73
N SER A 218 -13.61 7.82 -3.88
CA SER A 218 -12.57 8.85 -4.03
C SER A 218 -12.79 10.04 -3.09
N ASN A 219 -14.04 10.44 -2.86
CA ASN A 219 -14.37 11.48 -1.89
C ASN A 219 -14.23 10.99 -0.45
N PHE A 220 -14.56 9.72 -0.18
CA PHE A 220 -14.36 9.13 1.14
C PHE A 220 -12.87 9.08 1.53
N LEU A 221 -11.97 8.81 0.59
CA LEU A 221 -10.52 8.86 0.84
C LEU A 221 -10.02 10.24 1.33
N LYS A 222 -10.79 11.32 1.06
CA LYS A 222 -10.50 12.68 1.54
C LYS A 222 -11.20 13.00 2.87
N SER A 223 -12.05 12.12 3.38
CA SER A 223 -12.79 12.33 4.62
C SER A 223 -11.88 12.32 5.85
N LYS A 224 -12.32 12.98 6.91
CA LYS A 224 -11.61 12.94 8.19
C LYS A 224 -11.39 11.51 8.68
N THR A 225 -12.38 10.64 8.52
CA THR A 225 -12.29 9.21 8.91
C THR A 225 -11.14 8.50 8.18
N ALA A 226 -11.02 8.69 6.87
CA ALA A 226 -9.94 8.08 6.09
C ALA A 226 -8.58 8.69 6.47
N GLN A 227 -8.51 10.01 6.66
CA GLN A 227 -7.30 10.71 7.08
C GLN A 227 -6.82 10.22 8.46
N ASP A 228 -7.72 10.12 9.45
CA ASP A 228 -7.38 9.62 10.79
C ASP A 228 -6.83 8.18 10.74
N ILE A 229 -7.36 7.35 9.83
CA ILE A 229 -6.82 6.00 9.62
C ILE A 229 -5.43 6.08 8.98
N PHE A 230 -5.20 6.90 7.95
CA PHE A 230 -3.86 7.06 7.38
C PHE A 230 -2.86 7.57 8.41
N GLU A 231 -3.20 8.60 9.20
CA GLU A 231 -2.36 9.13 10.29
C GLU A 231 -2.05 8.05 11.35
N LYS A 232 -3.03 7.23 11.74
CA LYS A 232 -2.83 6.09 12.66
C LYS A 232 -1.74 5.12 12.16
N TYR A 233 -1.58 5.00 10.85
CA TYR A 233 -0.56 4.16 10.21
C TYR A 233 0.70 4.94 9.79
N GLY A 234 0.81 6.22 10.20
CA GLY A 234 1.98 7.06 9.93
C GLY A 234 2.10 7.59 8.50
N LEU A 235 0.97 7.71 7.80
CA LEU A 235 0.87 8.26 6.45
C LEU A 235 0.25 9.66 6.44
#